data_f4480fa0da7daadfcd2cf8f3da39dd70
#
_entry.id   f4480fa0da7daadfcd2cf8f3da39dd70
#
_cell.length_a   1.000
_cell.length_b   1.000
_cell.length_c   1.000
_cell.angle_alpha   90.00
_cell.angle_beta   90.00
_cell.angle_gamma   90.00
#
_symmetry.space_group_name_H-M   'P 1'
#
loop_
_entity.id
_entity.type
_entity.pdbx_description
1 polymer ?
#
loop_
_entity_poly.entity_id
_entity_poly.type
_entity_poly.pdbx_seq_one_letter_code
_entity_poly.pdbx_strand_id
1 'polypeptide(L)'
;KEMKRTGRLITDPWNSQPKCSDASGKFIPIGGVIIGIQQTQYDPIASLRIFARIDHVMSILNDLMELPPVDMTLRYAPNIPPQYIVEEDVYRIPYNSHGYLLASPEENQELWSILNLKVGSQIVLTSGPYRGDRGVISKKTENGHFKVDVVHTLDYRRNQMVEPYTMEHSFGSWWIEAAVFGTIPQ
;
A
#
# COMPACT_ATOMS: atom_id res chain seq x y z
N LYS A 1 12.59 -8.60 -22.91
CA LYS A 1 12.54 -8.46 -24.38
C LYS A 1 11.14 -8.79 -24.94
N GLU A 2 10.47 -9.78 -24.37
CA GLU A 2 9.13 -10.21 -24.79
C GLU A 2 8.03 -9.21 -24.40
N MET A 3 8.15 -8.55 -23.23
CA MET A 3 7.27 -7.47 -22.82
C MET A 3 7.26 -6.28 -23.78
N LYS A 4 8.41 -5.94 -24.39
CA LYS A 4 8.50 -4.88 -25.40
C LYS A 4 7.71 -5.19 -26.67
N ARG A 5 7.61 -6.45 -27.04
CA ARG A 5 6.96 -6.86 -28.29
C ARG A 5 5.45 -7.03 -28.18
N THR A 6 4.96 -7.39 -27.01
CA THR A 6 3.56 -7.80 -26.83
C THR A 6 2.70 -6.76 -26.12
N GLY A 7 3.28 -5.65 -25.65
CA GLY A 7 2.55 -4.67 -24.84
C GLY A 7 1.95 -5.27 -23.58
N ARG A 8 2.53 -6.37 -23.11
CA ARG A 8 2.04 -7.04 -21.89
C ARG A 8 2.15 -6.12 -20.71
N LEU A 9 1.10 -6.09 -19.95
CA LEU A 9 1.12 -5.53 -18.63
C LEU A 9 2.17 -6.19 -17.79
N ILE A 10 2.75 -5.38 -16.96
CA ILE A 10 3.45 -5.81 -15.78
C ILE A 10 2.51 -6.73 -15.02
N THR A 11 2.79 -7.99 -15.04
CA THR A 11 2.16 -8.95 -14.14
C THR A 11 2.41 -8.47 -12.71
N ASP A 12 1.49 -8.72 -11.82
CA ASP A 12 1.70 -8.57 -10.40
C ASP A 12 3.10 -9.10 -10.04
N PRO A 13 4.00 -8.28 -9.50
CA PRO A 13 5.36 -8.71 -9.17
C PRO A 13 5.39 -9.89 -8.19
N TRP A 14 4.28 -10.16 -7.53
CA TRP A 14 4.10 -11.25 -6.57
C TRP A 14 3.45 -12.49 -7.17
N ASN A 15 2.83 -12.35 -8.33
CA ASN A 15 2.21 -13.48 -9.01
C ASN A 15 2.47 -13.35 -10.51
N SER A 16 3.37 -14.17 -11.03
CA SER A 16 3.71 -14.20 -12.46
C SER A 16 2.56 -14.62 -13.39
N GLN A 17 1.39 -14.91 -12.83
CA GLN A 17 0.21 -15.25 -13.62
C GLN A 17 -0.51 -13.99 -14.09
N PRO A 18 -0.88 -13.90 -15.37
CA PRO A 18 -1.68 -12.79 -15.87
C PRO A 18 -3.09 -12.84 -15.24
N LYS A 19 -3.53 -11.71 -14.67
CA LYS A 19 -4.84 -11.61 -14.02
C LYS A 19 -6.03 -11.43 -14.97
N CYS A 20 -5.79 -11.23 -16.25
CA CYS A 20 -6.84 -11.01 -17.24
C CYS A 20 -6.83 -12.10 -18.31
N SER A 21 -7.92 -12.83 -18.38
CA SER A 21 -8.23 -13.74 -19.48
C SER A 21 -9.66 -13.45 -19.98
N ASP A 22 -9.90 -13.68 -21.26
CA ASP A 22 -11.25 -13.66 -21.80
C ASP A 22 -12.08 -14.87 -21.29
N ALA A 23 -13.35 -14.92 -21.67
CA ALA A 23 -14.25 -16.00 -21.28
C ALA A 23 -13.79 -17.40 -21.76
N SER A 24 -12.82 -17.46 -22.69
CA SER A 24 -12.20 -18.69 -23.17
C SER A 24 -10.94 -19.08 -22.40
N GLY A 25 -10.54 -18.30 -21.39
CA GLY A 25 -9.30 -18.50 -20.66
C GLY A 25 -8.05 -18.03 -21.40
N LYS A 26 -8.21 -17.37 -22.56
CA LYS A 26 -7.11 -16.81 -23.33
C LYS A 26 -6.63 -15.52 -22.72
N PHE A 27 -5.31 -15.40 -22.56
CA PHE A 27 -4.68 -14.19 -22.08
C PHE A 27 -4.97 -12.98 -22.97
N ILE A 28 -5.53 -11.92 -22.39
CA ILE A 28 -5.70 -10.64 -23.03
C ILE A 28 -4.51 -9.75 -22.63
N PRO A 29 -3.64 -9.37 -23.60
CA PRO A 29 -2.59 -8.43 -23.29
C PRO A 29 -3.22 -7.07 -22.99
N ILE A 30 -3.16 -6.65 -21.74
CA ILE A 30 -3.55 -5.31 -21.34
C ILE A 30 -2.29 -4.44 -21.43
N GLY A 31 -2.32 -3.37 -22.22
CA GLY A 31 -1.20 -2.45 -22.32
C GLY A 31 -0.92 -1.70 -21.02
N GLY A 32 0.30 -1.25 -20.84
CA GLY A 32 0.67 -0.36 -19.73
C GLY A 32 0.45 1.10 -20.14
N VAL A 33 -0.16 1.89 -19.24
CA VAL A 33 -0.29 3.35 -19.39
C VAL A 33 0.65 4.02 -18.41
N ILE A 34 1.45 4.98 -18.90
CA ILE A 34 2.31 5.81 -18.05
C ILE A 34 1.81 7.25 -18.14
N ILE A 35 1.44 7.81 -17.00
CA ILE A 35 1.02 9.21 -16.87
C ILE A 35 2.07 9.94 -16.04
N GLY A 36 2.59 11.04 -16.54
CA GLY A 36 3.56 11.86 -15.81
C GLY A 36 4.23 12.88 -16.73
N ILE A 37 4.79 13.91 -16.13
CA ILE A 37 5.49 14.98 -16.84
C ILE A 37 6.96 14.66 -17.14
N GLN A 38 7.51 13.65 -16.46
CA GLN A 38 8.90 13.24 -16.64
C GLN A 38 8.99 11.96 -17.47
N GLN A 39 10.03 11.89 -18.28
CA GLN A 39 10.35 10.68 -19.02
C GLN A 39 10.84 9.59 -18.05
N THR A 40 10.42 8.36 -18.29
CA THR A 40 10.81 7.19 -17.51
C THR A 40 11.52 6.15 -18.40
N GLN A 41 12.29 5.28 -17.77
CA GLN A 41 12.93 4.16 -18.48
C GLN A 41 11.92 3.16 -19.05
N TYR A 42 10.66 3.22 -18.65
CA TYR A 42 9.58 2.33 -19.09
C TYR A 42 8.76 2.89 -20.25
N ASP A 43 8.95 4.16 -20.61
CA ASP A 43 8.23 4.80 -21.72
C ASP A 43 8.31 3.98 -23.03
N PRO A 44 9.45 3.35 -23.39
CA PRO A 44 9.55 2.58 -24.64
C PRO A 44 8.72 1.29 -24.65
N ILE A 45 8.24 0.82 -23.51
CA ILE A 45 7.41 -0.39 -23.38
C ILE A 45 5.96 -0.09 -23.01
N ALA A 46 5.62 1.17 -22.77
CA ALA A 46 4.26 1.59 -22.50
C ALA A 46 3.39 1.48 -23.76
N SER A 47 2.17 1.01 -23.61
CA SER A 47 1.18 1.02 -24.69
C SER A 47 0.64 2.42 -24.96
N LEU A 48 0.58 3.23 -23.92
CA LEU A 48 0.18 4.64 -23.99
C LEU A 48 1.04 5.45 -23.03
N ARG A 49 1.55 6.58 -23.50
CA ARG A 49 2.27 7.55 -22.71
C ARG A 49 1.55 8.88 -22.73
N ILE A 50 1.19 9.40 -21.55
CA ILE A 50 0.51 10.68 -21.40
C ILE A 50 1.43 11.64 -20.64
N PHE A 51 1.89 12.70 -21.32
CA PHE A 51 2.71 13.75 -20.74
C PHE A 51 1.81 14.82 -20.10
N ALA A 52 1.31 14.53 -18.91
CA ALA A 52 0.45 15.45 -18.18
C ALA A 52 0.58 15.20 -16.66
N ARG A 53 0.07 16.13 -15.85
CA ARG A 53 -0.13 15.89 -14.43
C ARG A 53 -1.19 14.82 -14.25
N ILE A 54 -0.93 13.87 -13.34
CA ILE A 54 -1.86 12.77 -13.09
C ILE A 54 -3.23 13.27 -12.62
N ASP A 55 -3.25 14.29 -11.75
CA ASP A 55 -4.51 14.86 -11.24
C ASP A 55 -5.38 15.41 -12.37
N HIS A 56 -4.76 16.05 -13.39
CA HIS A 56 -5.49 16.58 -14.53
C HIS A 56 -6.09 15.45 -15.39
N VAL A 57 -5.32 14.40 -15.63
CA VAL A 57 -5.81 13.23 -16.39
C VAL A 57 -6.93 12.53 -15.64
N MET A 58 -6.78 12.36 -14.33
CA MET A 58 -7.81 11.73 -13.48
C MET A 58 -9.08 12.58 -13.41
N SER A 59 -8.98 13.91 -13.39
CA SER A 59 -10.14 14.79 -13.46
C SER A 59 -10.91 14.60 -14.76
N ILE A 60 -10.21 14.57 -15.91
CA ILE A 60 -10.85 14.34 -17.20
C ILE A 60 -11.53 12.96 -17.26
N LEU A 61 -10.84 11.92 -16.74
CA LEU A 61 -11.42 10.57 -16.68
C LEU A 61 -12.67 10.54 -15.79
N ASN A 62 -12.63 11.22 -14.65
CA ASN A 62 -13.78 11.32 -13.76
C ASN A 62 -14.99 11.96 -14.45
N ASP A 63 -14.76 13.04 -15.19
CA ASP A 63 -15.79 13.73 -15.95
C ASP A 63 -16.35 12.84 -17.07
N LEU A 64 -15.48 12.16 -17.83
CA LEU A 64 -15.88 11.25 -18.91
C LEU A 64 -16.65 10.02 -18.42
N MET A 65 -16.37 9.56 -17.21
CA MET A 65 -17.05 8.41 -16.59
C MET A 65 -18.30 8.83 -15.81
N GLU A 66 -18.64 10.12 -15.81
CA GLU A 66 -19.77 10.67 -15.07
C GLU A 66 -19.76 10.30 -13.57
N LEU A 67 -18.56 10.15 -12.99
CA LEU A 67 -18.43 9.85 -11.59
C LEU A 67 -18.75 11.10 -10.75
N PRO A 68 -19.33 10.93 -9.57
CA PRO A 68 -19.56 12.06 -8.69
C PRO A 68 -18.21 12.72 -8.34
N PRO A 69 -18.16 14.05 -8.17
CA PRO A 69 -16.95 14.74 -7.79
C PRO A 69 -16.44 14.18 -6.46
N VAL A 70 -15.13 13.94 -6.41
CA VAL A 70 -14.48 13.49 -5.18
C VAL A 70 -14.55 14.62 -4.17
N ASP A 71 -15.26 14.41 -3.09
CA ASP A 71 -15.27 15.34 -1.96
C ASP A 71 -13.92 15.27 -1.24
N MET A 72 -13.02 16.18 -1.57
CA MET A 72 -11.70 16.27 -0.95
C MET A 72 -11.77 16.69 0.54
N THR A 73 -12.95 17.06 1.03
CA THR A 73 -13.17 17.33 2.44
C THR A 73 -13.54 16.07 3.23
N LEU A 74 -13.94 15.01 2.52
CA LEU A 74 -14.19 13.73 3.17
C LEU A 74 -12.88 13.22 3.79
N ARG A 75 -12.88 13.18 5.09
CA ARG A 75 -11.87 12.44 5.84
C ARG A 75 -12.06 10.97 5.50
N TYR A 76 -11.04 10.32 4.97
CA TYR A 76 -11.08 8.88 4.79
C TYR A 76 -11.07 8.23 6.18
N ALA A 77 -12.24 7.84 6.64
CA ALA A 77 -12.35 6.98 7.81
C ALA A 77 -12.28 5.52 7.32
N PRO A 78 -11.37 4.69 7.83
CA PRO A 78 -11.30 3.29 7.44
C PRO A 78 -12.62 2.59 7.80
N ASN A 79 -13.16 1.83 6.85
CA ASN A 79 -14.39 1.05 7.08
C ASN A 79 -14.06 -0.25 7.81
N ILE A 80 -13.87 -0.14 9.11
CA ILE A 80 -13.49 -1.27 9.97
C ILE A 80 -14.72 -1.72 10.77
N PRO A 81 -15.11 -3.00 10.69
CA PRO A 81 -16.18 -3.54 11.51
C PRO A 81 -15.89 -3.39 13.00
N PRO A 82 -16.91 -3.07 13.82
CA PRO A 82 -16.71 -2.76 15.25
C PRO A 82 -15.97 -3.84 16.06
N GLN A 83 -16.11 -5.12 15.70
CA GLN A 83 -15.44 -6.22 16.40
C GLN A 83 -13.90 -6.18 16.31
N TYR A 84 -13.34 -5.45 15.34
CA TYR A 84 -11.88 -5.28 15.19
C TYR A 84 -11.37 -4.01 15.88
N ILE A 85 -12.26 -3.13 16.32
CA ILE A 85 -11.91 -1.90 17.00
C ILE A 85 -11.84 -2.18 18.51
N VAL A 86 -10.67 -1.99 19.11
CA VAL A 86 -10.50 -2.10 20.56
C VAL A 86 -10.86 -0.78 21.24
N GLU A 87 -10.33 0.30 20.67
CA GLU A 87 -10.59 1.69 21.05
C GLU A 87 -10.16 2.62 19.90
N GLU A 88 -10.29 3.92 20.03
CA GLU A 88 -9.86 4.86 19.02
C GLU A 88 -8.39 4.64 18.64
N ASP A 89 -8.13 4.46 17.34
CA ASP A 89 -6.81 4.20 16.77
C ASP A 89 -6.10 2.93 17.27
N VAL A 90 -6.87 1.98 17.84
CA VAL A 90 -6.36 0.68 18.27
C VAL A 90 -7.20 -0.45 17.71
N TYR A 91 -6.57 -1.34 16.97
CA TYR A 91 -7.25 -2.36 16.18
C TYR A 91 -6.72 -3.75 16.48
N ARG A 92 -7.60 -4.75 16.39
CA ARG A 92 -7.20 -6.16 16.36
C ARG A 92 -6.88 -6.54 14.92
N ILE A 93 -5.72 -7.17 14.71
CA ILE A 93 -5.26 -7.61 13.40
C ILE A 93 -4.91 -9.10 13.42
N PRO A 94 -5.21 -9.86 12.33
CA PRO A 94 -5.02 -11.30 12.27
C PRO A 94 -3.55 -11.69 12.01
N TYR A 95 -2.63 -11.00 12.66
CA TYR A 95 -1.19 -11.26 12.57
C TYR A 95 -0.66 -11.62 13.96
N ASN A 96 0.35 -12.49 14.00
CA ASN A 96 1.05 -12.78 15.25
C ASN A 96 2.04 -11.65 15.62
N SER A 97 2.69 -11.77 16.77
CA SER A 97 3.67 -10.78 17.26
C SER A 97 4.90 -10.60 16.36
N HIS A 98 5.13 -11.49 15.40
CA HIS A 98 6.21 -11.43 14.43
C HIS A 98 5.75 -10.84 13.08
N GLY A 99 4.47 -10.47 12.96
CA GLY A 99 3.88 -9.90 11.75
C GLY A 99 3.46 -10.92 10.69
N TYR A 100 3.42 -12.21 11.02
CA TYR A 100 2.92 -13.23 10.09
C TYR A 100 1.41 -13.37 10.20
N LEU A 101 0.74 -13.43 9.06
CA LEU A 101 -0.69 -13.71 8.98
C LEU A 101 -1.00 -15.09 9.58
N LEU A 102 -2.02 -15.18 10.40
CA LEU A 102 -2.48 -16.43 10.98
C LEU A 102 -3.21 -17.28 9.94
N ALA A 103 -2.94 -18.58 9.90
CA ALA A 103 -3.48 -19.51 8.91
C ALA A 103 -5.00 -19.66 8.99
N SER A 104 -5.57 -19.56 10.19
CA SER A 104 -7.02 -19.61 10.45
C SER A 104 -7.39 -18.47 11.39
N PRO A 105 -7.49 -17.23 10.89
CA PRO A 105 -7.72 -16.07 11.76
C PRO A 105 -9.01 -16.18 12.56
N GLU A 106 -10.07 -16.74 11.98
CA GLU A 106 -11.39 -16.87 12.62
C GLU A 106 -11.38 -17.81 13.84
N GLU A 107 -10.55 -18.85 13.80
CA GLU A 107 -10.46 -19.86 14.86
C GLU A 107 -9.49 -19.46 15.98
N ASN A 108 -8.57 -18.54 15.72
CA ASN A 108 -7.46 -18.20 16.61
C ASN A 108 -7.44 -16.73 17.01
N GLN A 109 -8.59 -16.15 17.30
CA GLN A 109 -8.70 -14.72 17.65
C GLN A 109 -7.90 -14.31 18.89
N GLU A 110 -7.64 -15.24 19.81
CA GLU A 110 -6.78 -15.00 21.00
C GLU A 110 -5.31 -14.73 20.63
N LEU A 111 -4.88 -15.19 19.44
CA LEU A 111 -3.50 -15.00 18.95
C LEU A 111 -3.33 -13.71 18.15
N TRP A 112 -4.41 -12.96 17.95
CA TRP A 112 -4.37 -11.72 17.19
C TRP A 112 -3.54 -10.65 17.89
N SER A 113 -2.76 -9.94 17.14
CA SER A 113 -2.01 -8.80 17.64
C SER A 113 -2.86 -7.55 17.74
N ILE A 114 -2.43 -6.64 18.58
CA ILE A 114 -3.00 -5.30 18.72
C ILE A 114 -2.14 -4.33 17.92
N LEU A 115 -2.75 -3.68 16.95
CA LEU A 115 -2.17 -2.56 16.22
C LEU A 115 -2.57 -1.27 16.93
N ASN A 116 -1.65 -0.70 17.69
CA ASN A 116 -1.85 0.55 18.40
C ASN A 116 -1.22 1.71 17.62
N LEU A 117 -2.07 2.59 17.08
CA LEU A 117 -1.68 3.75 16.28
C LEU A 117 -1.86 5.09 17.01
N LYS A 118 -2.11 5.07 18.30
CA LYS A 118 -2.15 6.31 19.11
C LYS A 118 -0.82 7.05 19.03
N VAL A 119 -0.89 8.36 18.96
CA VAL A 119 0.30 9.22 18.98
C VAL A 119 1.15 8.90 20.22
N GLY A 120 2.45 8.71 20.02
CA GLY A 120 3.39 8.27 21.05
C GLY A 120 3.57 6.75 21.16
N SER A 121 2.73 5.94 20.49
CA SER A 121 2.89 4.49 20.50
C SER A 121 4.12 4.05 19.71
N GLN A 122 4.83 3.07 20.25
CA GLN A 122 5.97 2.45 19.59
C GLN A 122 5.50 1.38 18.60
N ILE A 123 6.14 1.33 17.47
CA ILE A 123 5.93 0.32 16.43
C ILE A 123 7.24 -0.38 16.05
N VAL A 124 7.11 -1.56 15.46
CA VAL A 124 8.21 -2.30 14.84
C VAL A 124 7.79 -2.66 13.42
N LEU A 125 8.66 -2.43 12.45
CA LEU A 125 8.43 -2.86 11.08
C LEU A 125 8.64 -4.38 11.00
N THR A 126 7.61 -5.12 10.61
CA THR A 126 7.62 -6.59 10.61
C THR A 126 7.93 -7.20 9.24
N SER A 127 7.92 -6.37 8.18
CA SER A 127 8.19 -6.80 6.81
C SER A 127 8.96 -5.73 6.03
N GLY A 128 9.36 -6.08 4.80
CA GLY A 128 10.08 -5.18 3.92
C GLY A 128 11.57 -5.03 4.25
N PRO A 129 12.25 -4.14 3.54
CA PRO A 129 13.70 -3.97 3.65
C PRO A 129 14.17 -3.43 5.00
N TYR A 130 13.30 -2.78 5.73
CA TYR A 130 13.59 -2.20 7.05
C TYR A 130 13.01 -3.02 8.20
N ARG A 131 12.80 -4.31 7.97
CA ARG A 131 12.28 -5.23 8.99
C ARG A 131 13.14 -5.19 10.25
N GLY A 132 12.49 -5.01 11.38
CA GLY A 132 13.13 -4.90 12.70
C GLY A 132 13.37 -3.47 13.16
N ASP A 133 13.32 -2.48 12.25
CA ASP A 133 13.44 -1.09 12.63
C ASP A 133 12.24 -0.64 13.49
N ARG A 134 12.51 0.26 14.40
CA ARG A 134 11.53 0.77 15.36
C ARG A 134 11.18 2.21 15.08
N GLY A 135 9.93 2.54 15.35
CA GLY A 135 9.45 3.91 15.20
C GLY A 135 8.42 4.28 16.25
N VAL A 136 8.03 5.53 16.19
CA VAL A 136 7.00 6.11 17.08
C VAL A 136 5.97 6.80 16.22
N ILE A 137 4.69 6.60 16.52
CA ILE A 137 3.61 7.36 15.88
C ILE A 137 3.73 8.81 16.31
N SER A 138 4.13 9.69 15.40
CA SER A 138 4.38 11.10 15.73
C SER A 138 3.13 11.96 15.59
N LYS A 139 2.25 11.63 14.64
CA LYS A 139 1.07 12.45 14.35
C LYS A 139 -0.02 11.67 13.63
N LYS A 140 -1.29 12.01 13.92
CA LYS A 140 -2.44 11.71 13.08
C LYS A 140 -2.81 12.98 12.30
N THR A 141 -2.88 12.89 10.99
CA THR A 141 -3.24 14.03 10.13
C THR A 141 -4.75 14.25 10.12
N GLU A 142 -5.19 15.44 9.69
CA GLU A 142 -6.61 15.74 9.53
C GLU A 142 -7.32 14.80 8.55
N ASN A 143 -6.58 14.27 7.57
CA ASN A 143 -7.10 13.31 6.59
C ASN A 143 -7.13 11.86 7.09
N GLY A 144 -6.81 11.62 8.38
CA GLY A 144 -6.83 10.28 8.99
C GLY A 144 -5.58 9.44 8.70
N HIS A 145 -4.53 10.00 8.10
CA HIS A 145 -3.26 9.30 7.93
C HIS A 145 -2.39 9.43 9.17
N PHE A 146 -1.54 8.42 9.40
CA PHE A 146 -0.58 8.44 10.49
C PHE A 146 0.81 8.75 9.99
N LYS A 147 1.53 9.59 10.73
CA LYS A 147 2.94 9.86 10.56
C LYS A 147 3.72 9.06 11.58
N VAL A 148 4.79 8.45 11.14
CA VAL A 148 5.62 7.58 11.96
C VAL A 148 7.08 7.96 11.75
N ASP A 149 7.75 8.28 12.83
CA ASP A 149 9.18 8.53 12.82
C ASP A 149 9.90 7.21 13.09
N VAL A 150 10.54 6.66 12.05
CA VAL A 150 11.25 5.38 12.12
C VAL A 150 12.75 5.62 12.15
N VAL A 151 13.43 4.94 13.07
CA VAL A 151 14.89 4.96 13.14
C VAL A 151 15.44 3.85 12.28
N HIS A 152 16.15 4.22 11.21
CA HIS A 152 16.82 3.32 10.31
C HIS A 152 18.29 3.17 10.63
N THR A 153 18.79 1.94 10.58
CA THR A 153 20.20 1.61 10.78
C THR A 153 20.82 0.95 9.54
N LEU A 154 20.03 0.77 8.49
CA LEU A 154 20.43 0.14 7.25
C LEU A 154 20.15 1.07 6.06
N ASP A 155 21.16 1.34 5.22
CA ASP A 155 20.92 1.84 3.87
C ASP A 155 20.51 0.67 2.99
N TYR A 156 19.23 0.54 2.75
CA TYR A 156 18.65 -0.54 1.95
C TYR A 156 19.24 -0.60 0.52
N ARG A 157 19.53 0.54 -0.09
CA ARG A 157 20.04 0.60 -1.47
C ARG A 157 21.45 0.05 -1.59
N ARG A 158 22.25 0.25 -0.55
CA ARG A 158 23.65 -0.17 -0.50
C ARG A 158 23.83 -1.45 0.31
N ASN A 159 22.78 -1.89 0.99
CA ASN A 159 22.81 -3.01 1.95
C ASN A 159 23.96 -2.87 2.98
N GLN A 160 24.13 -1.67 3.51
CA GLN A 160 25.19 -1.32 4.45
C GLN A 160 24.59 -0.73 5.71
N MET A 161 25.17 -1.09 6.85
CA MET A 161 24.86 -0.43 8.12
C MET A 161 25.34 1.03 8.05
N VAL A 162 24.49 1.92 8.52
CA VAL A 162 24.75 3.36 8.59
C VAL A 162 24.54 3.85 10.02
N GLU A 163 25.06 5.03 10.32
CA GLU A 163 24.68 5.72 11.55
C GLU A 163 23.17 5.89 11.63
N PRO A 164 22.55 5.62 12.79
CA PRO A 164 21.11 5.71 12.94
C PRO A 164 20.57 7.07 12.49
N TYR A 165 19.57 7.05 11.62
CA TYR A 165 18.89 8.26 11.18
C TYR A 165 17.37 8.07 11.26
N THR A 166 16.66 9.15 11.56
CA THR A 166 15.20 9.13 11.64
C THR A 166 14.59 9.58 10.32
N MET A 167 13.61 8.82 9.83
CA MET A 167 12.84 9.18 8.65
C MET A 167 11.33 9.12 8.97
N GLU A 168 10.61 10.16 8.55
CA GLU A 168 9.15 10.18 8.64
C GLU A 168 8.54 9.32 7.52
N HIS A 169 7.71 8.38 7.90
CA HIS A 169 6.86 7.58 7.02
C HIS A 169 5.40 7.96 7.19
N SER A 170 4.61 7.75 6.14
CA SER A 170 3.17 7.98 6.18
C SER A 170 2.43 6.69 5.93
N PHE A 171 1.49 6.35 6.81
CA PHE A 171 0.58 5.23 6.64
C PHE A 171 -0.83 5.76 6.37
N GLY A 172 -1.38 5.41 5.22
CA GLY A 172 -2.74 5.75 4.86
C GLY A 172 -3.76 4.90 5.59
N SER A 173 -4.96 5.42 5.75
CA SER A 173 -6.08 4.70 6.37
C SER A 173 -6.44 3.39 5.65
N TRP A 174 -6.26 3.34 4.31
CA TRP A 174 -6.45 2.12 3.52
C TRP A 174 -5.56 0.96 3.97
N TRP A 175 -4.36 1.28 4.48
CA TRP A 175 -3.44 0.28 5.01
C TRP A 175 -3.99 -0.36 6.30
N ILE A 176 -4.71 0.41 7.12
CA ILE A 176 -5.35 -0.10 8.35
C ILE A 176 -6.43 -1.12 7.99
N GLU A 177 -7.25 -0.83 6.98
CA GLU A 177 -8.23 -1.80 6.47
C GLU A 177 -7.55 -3.08 6.00
N ALA A 178 -6.50 -2.94 5.19
CA ALA A 178 -5.73 -4.08 4.70
C ALA A 178 -5.11 -4.89 5.85
N ALA A 179 -4.64 -4.21 6.92
CA ALA A 179 -4.11 -4.87 8.10
C ALA A 179 -5.20 -5.67 8.84
N VAL A 180 -6.36 -5.06 9.05
CA VAL A 180 -7.49 -5.70 9.76
C VAL A 180 -8.03 -6.91 9.01
N PHE A 181 -8.09 -6.82 7.67
CA PHE A 181 -8.58 -7.92 6.84
C PHE A 181 -7.51 -8.94 6.42
N GLY A 182 -6.28 -8.78 6.90
CA GLY A 182 -5.20 -9.72 6.58
C GLY A 182 -4.76 -9.70 5.11
N THR A 183 -4.97 -8.59 4.41
CA THR A 183 -4.68 -8.44 2.98
C THR A 183 -3.41 -7.64 2.68
N ILE A 184 -2.65 -7.26 3.70
CA ILE A 184 -1.35 -6.61 3.49
C ILE A 184 -0.41 -7.62 2.83
N PRO A 185 0.23 -7.27 1.70
CA PRO A 185 1.28 -8.10 1.11
C PRO A 185 2.43 -8.30 2.09
N GLN A 186 2.86 -9.54 2.26
CA GLN A 186 4.03 -9.91 3.09
C GLN A 186 5.32 -9.79 2.30
#